data_6a1b61cd6b3789afda29d2418bbc0158
#
_entry.id   6a1b61cd6b3789afda29d2418bbc0158
#
_cell.length_a   1.000
_cell.length_b   1.000
_cell.length_c   1.000
_cell.angle_alpha   90.00
_cell.angle_beta   90.00
_cell.angle_gamma   90.00
#
_symmetry.space_group_name_H-M   'P 1'
#
loop_
_entity.id
_entity.type
_entity.pdbx_description
1 polymer ?
#
loop_
_entity_poly.entity_id
_entity_poly.type
_entity_poly.pdbx_seq_one_letter_code
_entity_poly.pdbx_strand_id
1 'polypeptide(L)'
;TEAGQQSPINDSSRLYGASYYVMNSEFKVYICISNGSSGANPTGNISQDEPTFTDLEPSRAGTSGDGYVWKYLFTVSPADILKFDSTEYITVPNNWSTSTDSQIQAVRENGNSTLNGNQIKFIYIEDAGGKYADGLGQEVDILGDGTGGKARIDVVGGKITNATVSSGGTGYTYGLVDLGALQDAAHPSNQRAKLVPIIPPSLGHGYDLYKELGTDRVLIYARFDDSTKDFPSDTKFSQVGIVKNPTQVGTANTYSEPTFSSLNAFKFSTVSGDEPKVGERITQILASGRIAQAYVASYDKDTKVMKYFRDRSLNFTTPLNDQTDYTGISTSGAIYSFESSSNAIKGDSSNFSASIDTAFSGITTNPTGTKLIDLGITFSNGLSNPEINKGSGEIVYIDNRPLIARNERQKEDVKIILEF
;
A
#
# COMPACT_ATOMS: atom_id res chain seq x y z
N THR A 1 -10.16 -6.87 28.42
CA THR A 1 -9.97 -5.55 29.06
C THR A 1 -10.90 -5.46 30.24
N GLU A 2 -10.37 -5.06 31.41
CA GLU A 2 -11.19 -4.82 32.58
C GLU A 2 -12.23 -3.74 32.25
N ALA A 3 -13.46 -3.90 32.75
CA ALA A 3 -14.55 -2.96 32.49
C ALA A 3 -14.22 -1.51 32.91
N GLY A 4 -13.30 -1.31 33.83
CA GLY A 4 -12.78 0.00 34.23
C GLY A 4 -11.75 0.61 33.27
N GLN A 5 -11.28 -0.15 32.29
CA GLN A 5 -10.35 0.33 31.27
C GLN A 5 -11.05 0.70 29.96
N GLN A 6 -12.33 0.57 29.89
CA GLN A 6 -13.15 1.25 28.87
C GLN A 6 -13.28 2.74 29.22
N SER A 7 -12.18 3.32 29.65
CA SER A 7 -12.08 4.74 29.64
C SER A 7 -12.09 5.21 28.17
N PRO A 8 -12.49 6.43 27.89
CA PRO A 8 -12.45 7.01 26.56
C PRO A 8 -11.06 7.01 25.88
N ILE A 9 -10.05 6.48 26.54
CA ILE A 9 -8.71 6.22 26.01
C ILE A 9 -8.64 4.90 25.21
N ASN A 10 -9.59 4.00 25.37
CA ASN A 10 -9.87 2.91 24.43
C ASN A 10 -10.72 3.45 23.29
N ASP A 11 -10.35 4.60 22.87
CA ASP A 11 -11.03 5.17 21.78
C ASP A 11 -10.79 4.29 20.53
N SER A 12 -11.80 4.22 19.71
CA SER A 12 -11.73 3.64 18.39
C SER A 12 -10.63 4.28 17.51
N SER A 13 -9.89 5.28 18.00
CA SER A 13 -8.78 5.94 17.35
C SER A 13 -7.44 5.26 17.59
N ARG A 14 -7.35 4.33 18.55
CA ARG A 14 -6.13 3.56 18.81
C ARG A 14 -6.41 2.07 18.97
N LEU A 15 -6.42 1.35 17.86
CA LEU A 15 -6.63 -0.10 17.85
C LEU A 15 -5.50 -0.90 18.52
N TYR A 16 -4.35 -0.31 18.79
CA TYR A 16 -3.25 -0.97 19.51
C TYR A 16 -3.61 -1.51 20.88
N GLY A 17 -4.58 -0.90 21.55
CA GLY A 17 -5.09 -1.37 22.84
C GLY A 17 -6.41 -2.13 22.72
N ALA A 18 -6.95 -2.27 21.52
CA ALA A 18 -8.25 -2.90 21.29
C ALA A 18 -8.10 -4.41 21.20
N SER A 19 -8.85 -5.14 22.00
CA SER A 19 -8.85 -6.62 22.02
C SER A 19 -10.14 -7.21 21.42
N TYR A 20 -10.86 -6.46 20.62
CA TYR A 20 -12.13 -6.91 20.03
C TYR A 20 -12.03 -7.38 18.57
N TYR A 21 -10.85 -7.28 17.94
CA TYR A 21 -10.55 -7.95 16.69
C TYR A 21 -9.69 -9.17 16.95
N VAL A 22 -9.99 -10.27 16.27
CA VAL A 22 -9.20 -11.50 16.37
C VAL A 22 -8.98 -12.10 14.99
N MET A 23 -7.84 -12.74 14.79
CA MET A 23 -7.57 -13.59 13.65
C MET A 23 -7.49 -15.04 14.13
N ASN A 24 -8.22 -15.92 13.48
CA ASN A 24 -8.23 -17.33 13.81
C ASN A 24 -7.06 -18.10 13.16
N SER A 25 -6.95 -19.39 13.48
CA SER A 25 -5.92 -20.29 12.92
C SER A 25 -6.00 -20.47 11.40
N GLU A 26 -7.12 -20.15 10.77
CA GLU A 26 -7.34 -20.18 9.32
C GLU A 26 -7.17 -18.81 8.67
N PHE A 27 -6.58 -17.84 9.38
CA PHE A 27 -6.35 -16.47 8.93
C PHE A 27 -7.62 -15.68 8.58
N LYS A 28 -8.74 -16.04 9.18
CA LYS A 28 -9.99 -15.29 9.10
C LYS A 28 -10.04 -14.27 10.23
N VAL A 29 -10.40 -13.04 9.88
CA VAL A 29 -10.46 -11.91 10.82
C VAL A 29 -11.90 -11.63 11.20
N TYR A 30 -12.14 -11.48 12.49
CA TYR A 30 -13.44 -11.25 13.09
C TYR A 30 -13.42 -10.03 14.00
N ILE A 31 -14.57 -9.37 14.09
CA ILE A 31 -14.87 -8.40 15.14
C ILE A 31 -15.78 -9.04 16.19
N CYS A 32 -15.46 -8.83 17.46
CA CYS A 32 -16.31 -9.20 18.58
C CYS A 32 -17.45 -8.18 18.74
N ILE A 33 -18.68 -8.61 18.54
CA ILE A 33 -19.88 -7.77 18.74
C ILE A 33 -20.36 -7.86 20.18
N SER A 34 -20.21 -9.02 20.83
CA SER A 34 -20.56 -9.23 22.23
C SER A 34 -19.58 -10.22 22.87
N ASN A 35 -19.20 -9.96 24.10
CA ASN A 35 -18.32 -10.82 24.90
C ASN A 35 -19.09 -11.59 25.98
N GLY A 36 -20.40 -11.73 25.82
CA GLY A 36 -21.25 -12.41 26.80
C GLY A 36 -21.48 -11.58 28.08
N SER A 37 -21.20 -10.26 28.04
CA SER A 37 -21.52 -9.38 29.17
C SER A 37 -23.02 -9.28 29.40
N SER A 38 -23.41 -9.06 30.64
CA SER A 38 -24.80 -8.85 31.05
C SER A 38 -24.80 -7.95 32.29
N GLY A 39 -25.98 -7.46 32.71
CA GLY A 39 -26.10 -6.69 33.93
C GLY A 39 -25.58 -7.40 35.20
N ALA A 40 -25.63 -8.75 35.21
CA ALA A 40 -25.08 -9.58 36.28
C ALA A 40 -23.57 -9.87 36.12
N ASN A 41 -23.06 -9.82 34.90
CA ASN A 41 -21.65 -10.02 34.54
C ASN A 41 -21.18 -8.92 33.58
N PRO A 42 -20.91 -7.70 34.05
CA PRO A 42 -20.59 -6.57 33.18
C PRO A 42 -19.22 -6.70 32.51
N THR A 43 -18.32 -7.54 33.04
CA THR A 43 -16.98 -7.78 32.44
C THR A 43 -17.02 -8.76 31.28
N GLY A 44 -18.13 -9.49 31.11
CA GLY A 44 -18.25 -10.56 30.13
C GLY A 44 -17.54 -11.83 30.53
N ASN A 45 -17.45 -12.77 29.61
CA ASN A 45 -16.84 -14.07 29.78
C ASN A 45 -15.46 -14.15 29.11
N ILE A 46 -14.76 -15.24 29.35
CA ILE A 46 -13.56 -15.60 28.61
C ILE A 46 -14.03 -16.40 27.38
N SER A 47 -13.55 -16.02 26.19
CA SER A 47 -13.83 -16.77 24.96
C SER A 47 -13.24 -18.17 25.03
N GLN A 48 -14.02 -19.18 24.69
CA GLN A 48 -13.64 -20.58 24.71
C GLN A 48 -13.66 -21.24 23.33
N ASP A 49 -14.39 -20.67 22.40
CA ASP A 49 -14.58 -21.24 21.08
C ASP A 49 -14.01 -20.31 20.00
N GLU A 50 -13.20 -20.87 19.11
CA GLU A 50 -12.64 -20.15 17.96
C GLU A 50 -13.71 -20.00 16.85
N PRO A 51 -14.00 -18.77 16.35
CA PRO A 51 -14.90 -18.60 15.23
C PRO A 51 -14.25 -19.10 13.93
N THR A 52 -14.96 -19.91 13.16
CA THR A 52 -14.47 -20.49 11.89
C THR A 52 -15.40 -20.23 10.70
N PHE A 53 -16.57 -19.67 10.94
CA PHE A 53 -17.59 -19.39 9.92
C PHE A 53 -17.23 -18.16 9.07
N THR A 54 -17.91 -18.03 7.93
CA THR A 54 -17.83 -16.86 7.03
C THR A 54 -19.20 -16.23 6.79
N ASP A 55 -20.14 -16.49 7.70
CA ASP A 55 -21.48 -15.93 7.65
C ASP A 55 -21.44 -14.41 7.76
N LEU A 56 -22.31 -13.74 7.02
CA LEU A 56 -22.38 -12.29 6.98
C LEU A 56 -23.02 -11.69 8.24
N GLU A 57 -23.93 -12.46 8.87
CA GLU A 57 -24.55 -12.06 10.11
C GLU A 57 -23.71 -12.48 11.32
N PRO A 58 -23.72 -11.67 12.40
CA PRO A 58 -23.03 -12.04 13.62
C PRO A 58 -23.52 -13.37 14.16
N SER A 59 -22.60 -14.26 14.50
CA SER A 59 -22.90 -15.61 14.97
C SER A 59 -22.04 -15.98 16.19
N ARG A 60 -22.49 -16.98 16.93
CA ARG A 60 -21.71 -17.57 18.02
C ARG A 60 -20.76 -18.62 17.48
N ALA A 61 -19.59 -18.73 18.07
CA ALA A 61 -18.66 -19.80 17.80
C ALA A 61 -18.96 -21.00 18.73
N GLY A 62 -18.75 -22.20 18.22
CA GLY A 62 -18.80 -23.45 18.98
C GLY A 62 -20.04 -23.68 19.81
N THR A 63 -19.89 -24.42 20.92
CA THR A 63 -21.01 -24.88 21.78
C THR A 63 -20.76 -24.62 23.27
N SER A 64 -19.68 -23.95 23.65
CA SER A 64 -19.35 -23.69 25.06
C SER A 64 -20.38 -22.83 25.80
N GLY A 65 -21.12 -22.01 25.05
CA GLY A 65 -22.09 -21.08 25.64
C GLY A 65 -21.43 -19.88 26.31
N ASP A 66 -20.20 -19.53 25.91
CA ASP A 66 -19.42 -18.40 26.46
C ASP A 66 -20.08 -17.03 26.24
N GLY A 67 -21.06 -16.95 25.35
CA GLY A 67 -21.82 -15.74 25.05
C GLY A 67 -21.17 -14.82 24.02
N TYR A 68 -20.02 -15.20 23.49
CA TYR A 68 -19.37 -14.41 22.43
C TYR A 68 -20.17 -14.44 21.15
N VAL A 69 -20.26 -13.28 20.52
CA VAL A 69 -20.86 -13.09 19.19
C VAL A 69 -19.83 -12.42 18.31
N TRP A 70 -19.50 -13.09 17.22
CA TRP A 70 -18.49 -12.66 16.28
C TRP A 70 -19.09 -12.31 14.93
N LYS A 71 -18.52 -11.32 14.25
CA LYS A 71 -18.85 -11.02 12.86
C LYS A 71 -17.59 -11.18 12.03
N TYR A 72 -17.69 -11.98 10.96
CA TYR A 72 -16.63 -12.15 9.98
C TYR A 72 -16.40 -10.86 9.19
N LEU A 73 -15.15 -10.52 8.96
CA LEU A 73 -14.73 -9.36 8.17
C LEU A 73 -14.03 -9.77 6.88
N PHE A 74 -12.92 -10.48 6.96
CA PHE A 74 -12.15 -10.92 5.79
C PHE A 74 -11.22 -12.07 6.14
N THR A 75 -10.69 -12.71 5.09
CA THR A 75 -9.63 -13.71 5.21
C THR A 75 -8.35 -13.14 4.61
N VAL A 76 -7.23 -13.23 5.34
CA VAL A 76 -5.93 -12.83 4.85
C VAL A 76 -5.50 -13.80 3.75
N SER A 77 -5.07 -13.28 2.59
CA SER A 77 -4.69 -14.14 1.48
C SER A 77 -3.41 -14.94 1.81
N PRO A 78 -3.27 -16.19 1.34
CA PRO A 78 -2.03 -16.96 1.54
C PRO A 78 -0.78 -16.25 1.04
N ALA A 79 -0.90 -15.48 -0.04
CA ALA A 79 0.19 -14.69 -0.59
C ALA A 79 0.63 -13.56 0.36
N ASP A 80 -0.33 -12.93 1.03
CA ASP A 80 -0.06 -11.85 1.98
C ASP A 80 0.49 -12.41 3.30
N ILE A 81 0.01 -13.56 3.74
CA ILE A 81 0.57 -14.26 4.89
C ILE A 81 2.06 -14.53 4.68
N LEU A 82 2.44 -15.14 3.54
CA LEU A 82 3.84 -15.44 3.24
C LEU A 82 4.73 -14.19 3.16
N LYS A 83 4.19 -13.07 2.71
CA LYS A 83 4.95 -11.83 2.52
C LYS A 83 5.02 -10.97 3.77
N PHE A 84 3.93 -10.91 4.53
CA PHE A 84 3.73 -9.91 5.56
C PHE A 84 3.44 -10.49 6.94
N ASP A 85 3.52 -11.82 7.12
CA ASP A 85 3.32 -12.43 8.41
C ASP A 85 4.22 -11.79 9.49
N SER A 86 3.58 -11.30 10.53
CA SER A 86 4.22 -10.58 11.62
C SER A 86 3.39 -10.76 12.90
N THR A 87 4.06 -10.76 14.04
CA THR A 87 3.40 -10.77 15.35
C THR A 87 2.75 -9.44 15.72
N GLU A 88 3.08 -8.36 14.98
CA GLU A 88 2.65 -7.00 15.31
C GLU A 88 1.61 -6.45 14.34
N TYR A 89 1.53 -6.98 13.12
CA TYR A 89 0.69 -6.43 12.06
C TYR A 89 -0.09 -7.51 11.33
N ILE A 90 -1.37 -7.25 11.10
CA ILE A 90 -2.23 -8.04 10.21
C ILE A 90 -2.40 -7.25 8.92
N THR A 91 -2.19 -7.91 7.78
CA THR A 91 -2.40 -7.30 6.47
C THR A 91 -3.88 -7.15 6.16
N VAL A 92 -4.24 -5.99 5.62
CA VAL A 92 -5.58 -5.70 5.10
C VAL A 92 -5.51 -5.71 3.58
N PRO A 93 -6.50 -6.29 2.87
CA PRO A 93 -6.51 -6.30 1.41
C PRO A 93 -6.36 -4.87 0.84
N ASN A 94 -5.41 -4.66 -0.07
CA ASN A 94 -5.10 -3.35 -0.64
C ASN A 94 -6.13 -2.83 -1.64
N ASN A 95 -7.05 -3.69 -2.08
CA ASN A 95 -8.10 -3.37 -3.06
C ASN A 95 -9.51 -3.51 -2.50
N TRP A 96 -9.70 -3.35 -1.18
CA TRP A 96 -10.97 -3.61 -0.50
C TRP A 96 -12.17 -2.95 -1.19
N SER A 97 -12.07 -1.65 -1.51
CA SER A 97 -13.16 -0.89 -2.13
C SER A 97 -13.43 -1.24 -3.59
N THR A 98 -12.46 -1.80 -4.30
CA THR A 98 -12.53 -2.11 -5.74
C THR A 98 -12.50 -3.59 -6.04
N SER A 99 -12.48 -4.44 -5.01
CA SER A 99 -12.40 -5.89 -5.17
C SER A 99 -13.63 -6.45 -5.91
N THR A 100 -13.37 -7.37 -6.83
CA THR A 100 -14.39 -8.16 -7.52
C THR A 100 -14.65 -9.52 -6.83
N ASP A 101 -13.96 -9.80 -5.73
CA ASP A 101 -14.20 -11.00 -4.94
C ASP A 101 -15.59 -10.96 -4.32
N SER A 102 -16.37 -12.02 -4.52
CA SER A 102 -17.76 -12.07 -4.11
C SER A 102 -17.94 -12.04 -2.58
N GLN A 103 -17.01 -12.63 -1.83
CA GLN A 103 -17.05 -12.60 -0.37
C GLN A 103 -16.76 -11.21 0.17
N ILE A 104 -15.78 -10.53 -0.38
CA ILE A 104 -15.46 -9.13 -0.02
C ILE A 104 -16.66 -8.23 -0.33
N GLN A 105 -17.24 -8.36 -1.51
CA GLN A 105 -18.43 -7.59 -1.88
C GLN A 105 -19.59 -7.86 -0.93
N ALA A 106 -19.84 -9.11 -0.60
CA ALA A 106 -20.92 -9.49 0.31
C ALA A 106 -20.72 -8.91 1.72
N VAL A 107 -19.50 -8.90 2.25
CA VAL A 107 -19.19 -8.30 3.55
C VAL A 107 -19.38 -6.78 3.51
N ARG A 108 -18.91 -6.12 2.46
CA ARG A 108 -19.06 -4.66 2.28
C ARG A 108 -20.52 -4.25 2.21
N GLU A 109 -21.34 -5.00 1.49
CA GLU A 109 -22.76 -4.66 1.28
C GLU A 109 -23.66 -5.12 2.42
N ASN A 110 -23.19 -5.94 3.35
CA ASN A 110 -24.01 -6.53 4.40
C ASN A 110 -24.68 -5.52 5.34
N GLY A 111 -24.03 -4.39 5.58
CA GLY A 111 -24.58 -3.29 6.39
C GLY A 111 -25.13 -2.14 5.56
N ASN A 112 -25.04 -2.22 4.23
CA ASN A 112 -25.46 -1.16 3.34
C ASN A 112 -26.98 -1.10 3.22
N SER A 113 -27.53 0.08 3.46
CA SER A 113 -28.95 0.35 3.53
C SER A 113 -29.73 0.14 2.23
N THR A 114 -29.08 0.19 1.08
CA THR A 114 -29.81 0.17 -0.21
C THR A 114 -30.37 -1.18 -0.58
N LEU A 115 -29.80 -2.26 -0.07
CA LEU A 115 -30.21 -3.63 -0.41
C LEU A 115 -30.84 -4.40 0.75
N ASN A 116 -30.37 -4.23 1.99
CA ASN A 116 -30.75 -5.11 3.10
C ASN A 116 -31.24 -4.40 4.35
N GLY A 117 -31.08 -3.07 4.48
CA GLY A 117 -31.54 -2.31 5.66
C GLY A 117 -30.97 -2.83 6.99
N ASN A 118 -29.74 -3.33 6.98
CA ASN A 118 -29.20 -4.18 8.03
C ASN A 118 -28.03 -3.54 8.78
N GLN A 119 -28.15 -2.27 9.14
CA GLN A 119 -27.09 -1.59 9.85
C GLN A 119 -26.88 -2.16 11.25
N ILE A 120 -27.93 -2.18 12.08
CA ILE A 120 -27.88 -2.72 13.44
C ILE A 120 -27.99 -4.24 13.37
N LYS A 121 -27.07 -4.94 14.00
CA LYS A 121 -26.99 -6.41 13.98
C LYS A 121 -27.21 -7.05 15.35
N PHE A 122 -27.07 -6.29 16.43
CA PHE A 122 -27.10 -6.81 17.77
C PHE A 122 -27.69 -5.84 18.78
N ILE A 123 -28.41 -6.35 19.77
CA ILE A 123 -28.94 -5.59 20.88
C ILE A 123 -28.41 -6.19 22.18
N TYR A 124 -27.74 -5.37 22.97
CA TYR A 124 -27.24 -5.73 24.28
C TYR A 124 -28.32 -5.51 25.35
N ILE A 125 -28.57 -6.53 26.18
CA ILE A 125 -29.48 -6.43 27.31
C ILE A 125 -28.66 -6.05 28.54
N GLU A 126 -28.64 -4.76 28.85
CA GLU A 126 -27.95 -4.25 30.04
C GLU A 126 -28.76 -4.53 31.32
N ASP A 127 -30.08 -4.31 31.25
CA ASP A 127 -31.02 -4.63 32.32
C ASP A 127 -32.28 -5.26 31.72
N ALA A 128 -32.62 -6.45 32.21
CA ALA A 128 -33.81 -7.17 31.78
C ALA A 128 -35.14 -6.58 32.24
N GLY A 129 -35.09 -5.67 33.18
CA GLY A 129 -36.26 -5.07 33.78
C GLY A 129 -37.21 -6.03 34.49
N GLY A 130 -38.44 -5.67 34.64
CA GLY A 130 -39.48 -6.47 35.25
C GLY A 130 -40.89 -5.95 34.93
N LYS A 131 -41.92 -6.78 35.17
CA LYS A 131 -43.34 -6.48 34.94
C LYS A 131 -43.71 -6.14 33.50
N TYR A 132 -43.02 -6.71 32.54
CA TYR A 132 -43.44 -6.71 31.14
C TYR A 132 -44.49 -7.77 30.89
N ALA A 133 -45.31 -7.64 29.86
CA ALA A 133 -46.24 -8.65 29.44
C ALA A 133 -45.51 -9.81 28.80
N ASP A 134 -45.72 -11.04 29.29
CA ASP A 134 -45.11 -12.23 28.75
C ASP A 134 -45.51 -12.45 27.29
N GLY A 135 -44.52 -12.83 26.45
CA GLY A 135 -44.69 -13.07 25.03
C GLY A 135 -43.38 -13.34 24.35
N LEU A 136 -43.42 -14.09 23.25
CA LEU A 136 -42.24 -14.44 22.45
C LEU A 136 -42.30 -13.75 21.10
N GLY A 137 -41.14 -13.24 20.65
CA GLY A 137 -40.97 -12.62 19.34
C GLY A 137 -41.79 -11.36 19.14
N GLN A 138 -42.08 -10.61 20.21
CA GLN A 138 -42.82 -9.35 20.14
C GLN A 138 -42.04 -8.30 19.39
N GLU A 139 -42.55 -7.82 18.26
CA GLU A 139 -41.85 -6.84 17.43
C GLU A 139 -42.04 -5.43 17.97
N VAL A 140 -40.91 -4.72 18.12
CA VAL A 140 -40.87 -3.33 18.59
C VAL A 140 -39.94 -2.51 17.67
N ASP A 141 -40.15 -1.20 17.65
CA ASP A 141 -39.32 -0.30 16.83
C ASP A 141 -38.00 0.06 17.55
N ILE A 142 -36.96 0.32 16.79
CA ILE A 142 -35.76 0.99 17.24
C ILE A 142 -35.85 2.45 16.83
N LEU A 143 -36.00 3.32 17.82
CA LEU A 143 -36.07 4.76 17.66
C LEU A 143 -34.67 5.37 17.61
N GLY A 144 -34.50 6.49 16.90
CA GLY A 144 -33.23 7.21 16.79
C GLY A 144 -33.23 8.18 15.64
N ASP A 145 -32.08 8.51 15.15
CA ASP A 145 -31.89 9.35 13.97
C ASP A 145 -31.96 8.56 12.65
N GLY A 146 -31.87 7.21 12.73
CA GLY A 146 -32.08 6.32 11.59
C GLY A 146 -33.54 5.95 11.35
N THR A 147 -33.76 5.05 10.41
CA THR A 147 -35.11 4.60 10.01
C THR A 147 -35.16 3.09 9.79
N GLY A 148 -36.34 2.50 10.06
CA GLY A 148 -36.63 1.11 9.72
C GLY A 148 -36.03 0.04 10.64
N GLY A 149 -35.40 0.45 11.74
CA GLY A 149 -34.88 -0.49 12.74
C GLY A 149 -36.02 -1.15 13.54
N LYS A 150 -35.98 -2.48 13.68
CA LYS A 150 -36.93 -3.27 14.45
C LYS A 150 -36.25 -4.38 15.22
N ALA A 151 -36.78 -4.66 16.38
CA ALA A 151 -36.32 -5.74 17.25
C ALA A 151 -37.46 -6.73 17.58
N ARG A 152 -37.11 -7.96 17.88
CA ARG A 152 -37.99 -8.97 18.47
C ARG A 152 -37.57 -9.26 19.88
N ILE A 153 -38.51 -9.13 20.79
CA ILE A 153 -38.28 -9.24 22.22
C ILE A 153 -39.03 -10.46 22.77
N ASP A 154 -38.32 -11.28 23.53
CA ASP A 154 -38.92 -12.38 24.29
C ASP A 154 -39.01 -11.96 25.76
N VAL A 155 -40.20 -12.04 26.32
CA VAL A 155 -40.49 -11.80 27.72
C VAL A 155 -40.99 -13.06 28.40
N VAL A 156 -40.34 -13.44 29.48
CA VAL A 156 -40.72 -14.59 30.29
C VAL A 156 -40.70 -14.25 31.77
N GLY A 157 -41.79 -14.47 32.47
CA GLY A 157 -41.92 -14.14 33.89
C GLY A 157 -41.78 -12.62 34.16
N GLY A 158 -42.25 -11.81 33.21
CA GLY A 158 -42.22 -10.36 33.27
C GLY A 158 -40.87 -9.74 33.03
N LYS A 159 -39.85 -10.51 32.62
CA LYS A 159 -38.49 -10.01 32.32
C LYS A 159 -38.12 -10.24 30.87
N ILE A 160 -37.35 -9.38 30.29
CA ILE A 160 -36.81 -9.57 28.96
C ILE A 160 -35.71 -10.62 29.02
N THR A 161 -35.85 -11.70 28.29
CA THR A 161 -34.92 -12.83 28.26
C THR A 161 -34.09 -12.87 26.98
N ASN A 162 -34.61 -12.30 25.89
CA ASN A 162 -33.91 -12.26 24.63
C ASN A 162 -34.33 -11.02 23.84
N ALA A 163 -33.38 -10.46 23.05
CA ALA A 163 -33.60 -9.37 22.14
C ALA A 163 -32.80 -9.60 20.87
N THR A 164 -33.50 -9.77 19.75
CA THR A 164 -32.87 -9.97 18.44
C THR A 164 -33.28 -8.89 17.47
N VAL A 165 -32.41 -8.55 16.53
CA VAL A 165 -32.72 -7.58 15.48
C VAL A 165 -33.51 -8.28 14.38
N SER A 166 -34.72 -7.81 14.07
CA SER A 166 -35.51 -8.28 12.92
C SER A 166 -35.31 -7.44 11.67
N SER A 167 -34.99 -6.17 11.85
CA SER A 167 -34.55 -5.25 10.79
C SER A 167 -33.51 -4.29 11.38
N GLY A 168 -32.31 -4.22 10.81
CA GLY A 168 -31.26 -3.37 11.31
C GLY A 168 -31.42 -1.89 10.96
N GLY A 169 -32.34 -1.57 10.08
CA GLY A 169 -32.59 -0.20 9.63
C GLY A 169 -31.37 0.47 8.99
N THR A 170 -31.42 1.78 8.85
CA THR A 170 -30.41 2.56 8.15
C THR A 170 -30.22 3.95 8.76
N GLY A 171 -29.00 4.47 8.68
CA GLY A 171 -28.69 5.87 9.02
C GLY A 171 -28.59 6.12 10.53
N TYR A 172 -28.55 5.10 11.36
CA TYR A 172 -28.44 5.25 12.80
C TYR A 172 -27.02 5.69 13.21
N THR A 173 -26.94 6.73 14.03
CA THR A 173 -25.76 7.07 14.83
C THR A 173 -26.02 6.87 16.32
N TYR A 174 -27.27 6.84 16.72
CA TYR A 174 -27.74 6.39 18.03
C TYR A 174 -29.10 5.71 17.90
N GLY A 175 -29.44 4.88 18.86
CA GLY A 175 -30.73 4.17 18.87
C GLY A 175 -31.20 3.80 20.27
N LEU A 176 -32.50 3.60 20.38
CA LEU A 176 -33.18 3.14 21.58
C LEU A 176 -34.26 2.15 21.17
N VAL A 177 -34.33 1.00 21.83
CA VAL A 177 -35.41 0.03 21.63
C VAL A 177 -36.69 0.55 22.31
N ASP A 178 -37.75 0.70 21.55
CA ASP A 178 -39.05 1.18 22.10
C ASP A 178 -39.80 0.01 22.76
N LEU A 179 -39.78 -0.02 24.05
CA LEU A 179 -40.51 -1.00 24.86
C LEU A 179 -41.91 -0.52 25.29
N GLY A 180 -42.37 0.63 24.80
CA GLY A 180 -43.64 1.25 25.21
C GLY A 180 -44.85 0.32 25.00
N ALA A 181 -44.88 -0.41 23.88
CA ALA A 181 -45.94 -1.37 23.59
C ALA A 181 -45.97 -2.61 24.51
N LEU A 182 -44.87 -2.91 25.18
CA LEU A 182 -44.74 -4.03 26.10
C LEU A 182 -44.97 -3.67 27.58
N GLN A 183 -45.29 -2.42 27.84
CA GLN A 183 -45.46 -1.86 29.18
C GLN A 183 -46.91 -1.49 29.42
N ASP A 184 -47.39 -1.77 30.64
CA ASP A 184 -48.62 -1.20 31.12
C ASP A 184 -48.47 0.32 31.42
N ALA A 185 -49.53 1.09 31.36
CA ALA A 185 -49.51 2.51 31.62
C ALA A 185 -48.96 2.91 33.00
N ALA A 186 -48.96 1.97 33.97
CA ALA A 186 -48.44 2.12 35.32
C ALA A 186 -47.07 1.43 35.54
N HIS A 187 -46.30 1.15 34.48
CA HIS A 187 -45.05 0.46 34.59
C HIS A 187 -44.03 1.22 35.48
N PRO A 188 -43.53 0.63 36.58
CA PRO A 188 -42.65 1.34 37.52
C PRO A 188 -41.32 1.73 36.86
N SER A 189 -40.90 2.98 37.06
CA SER A 189 -39.68 3.49 36.46
C SER A 189 -38.43 2.75 36.89
N ASN A 190 -38.40 2.17 38.10
CA ASN A 190 -37.30 1.34 38.64
C ASN A 190 -37.29 -0.10 38.15
N GLN A 191 -38.23 -0.48 37.28
CA GLN A 191 -38.29 -1.81 36.68
C GLN A 191 -38.20 -1.77 35.15
N ARG A 192 -37.86 -0.61 34.59
CA ARG A 192 -37.65 -0.48 33.15
C ARG A 192 -36.41 -1.23 32.72
N ALA A 193 -36.56 -2.00 31.67
CA ALA A 193 -35.41 -2.65 31.02
C ALA A 193 -34.53 -1.61 30.31
N LYS A 194 -33.25 -1.94 30.17
CA LYS A 194 -32.30 -1.16 29.40
C LYS A 194 -31.72 -2.03 28.31
N LEU A 195 -32.12 -1.78 27.08
CA LEU A 195 -31.68 -2.45 25.87
C LEU A 195 -30.88 -1.46 25.02
N VAL A 196 -29.67 -1.85 24.69
CA VAL A 196 -28.75 -0.98 23.94
C VAL A 196 -28.50 -1.61 22.56
N PRO A 197 -29.02 -1.03 21.48
CA PRO A 197 -28.66 -1.46 20.14
C PRO A 197 -27.18 -1.09 19.88
N ILE A 198 -26.41 -2.04 19.40
CA ILE A 198 -25.03 -1.83 19.05
C ILE A 198 -24.99 -1.19 17.65
N ILE A 199 -24.61 0.07 17.60
CA ILE A 199 -24.55 0.85 16.37
C ILE A 199 -23.18 0.67 15.73
N PRO A 200 -23.10 0.05 14.55
CA PRO A 200 -21.85 -0.12 13.82
C PRO A 200 -21.40 1.19 13.15
N PRO A 201 -20.20 1.25 12.57
CA PRO A 201 -19.81 2.33 11.67
C PRO A 201 -20.85 2.58 10.56
N SER A 202 -20.82 3.77 9.99
CA SER A 202 -21.71 4.12 8.86
C SER A 202 -21.61 3.05 7.76
N LEU A 203 -22.75 2.58 7.27
CA LEU A 203 -22.92 1.51 6.29
C LEU A 203 -22.53 0.10 6.80
N GLY A 204 -22.30 -0.05 8.11
CA GLY A 204 -22.04 -1.34 8.76
C GLY A 204 -20.57 -1.74 8.84
N HIS A 205 -20.30 -2.75 9.68
CA HIS A 205 -18.96 -3.33 9.82
C HIS A 205 -18.51 -3.97 8.51
N GLY A 206 -17.27 -3.67 8.10
CA GLY A 206 -16.66 -4.19 6.89
C GLY A 206 -16.93 -3.38 5.63
N TYR A 207 -17.73 -2.32 5.67
CA TYR A 207 -17.93 -1.45 4.50
C TYR A 207 -16.65 -0.69 4.14
N ASP A 208 -16.09 0.04 5.07
CA ASP A 208 -14.80 0.73 4.94
C ASP A 208 -13.81 0.16 5.95
N LEU A 209 -13.17 -0.93 5.55
CA LEU A 209 -12.28 -1.67 6.42
C LEU A 209 -11.07 -0.85 6.86
N TYR A 210 -10.56 0.02 6.00
CA TYR A 210 -9.40 0.86 6.33
C TYR A 210 -9.74 1.87 7.43
N LYS A 211 -10.87 2.52 7.33
CA LYS A 211 -11.34 3.45 8.35
C LYS A 211 -11.70 2.73 9.66
N GLU A 212 -12.36 1.59 9.55
CA GLU A 212 -12.78 0.79 10.70
C GLU A 212 -11.60 0.27 11.51
N LEU A 213 -10.56 -0.23 10.83
CA LEU A 213 -9.34 -0.72 11.46
C LEU A 213 -8.31 0.39 11.74
N GLY A 214 -8.60 1.64 11.39
CA GLY A 214 -7.69 2.77 11.60
C GLY A 214 -6.33 2.54 10.94
N THR A 215 -6.33 2.07 9.69
CA THR A 215 -5.09 1.75 8.98
C THR A 215 -4.26 3.00 8.73
N ASP A 216 -3.11 3.07 9.37
CA ASP A 216 -2.16 4.18 9.29
C ASP A 216 -0.79 3.73 8.74
N ARG A 217 -0.69 2.47 8.29
CA ARG A 217 0.56 1.88 7.82
C ARG A 217 0.42 1.24 6.46
N VAL A 218 1.47 1.38 5.66
CA VAL A 218 1.61 0.72 4.36
C VAL A 218 2.79 -0.25 4.44
N LEU A 219 2.52 -1.52 4.13
CA LEU A 219 3.53 -2.57 4.06
C LEU A 219 3.93 -2.76 2.61
N ILE A 220 5.22 -2.63 2.34
CA ILE A 220 5.83 -2.84 1.02
C ILE A 220 6.73 -4.07 1.11
N TYR A 221 6.50 -5.02 0.22
CA TYR A 221 7.33 -6.20 0.09
C TYR A 221 7.99 -6.22 -1.28
N ALA A 222 9.30 -6.39 -1.29
CA ALA A 222 10.07 -6.61 -2.51
C ALA A 222 10.94 -7.85 -2.33
N ARG A 223 10.86 -8.75 -3.29
CA ARG A 223 11.77 -9.91 -3.38
C ARG A 223 12.69 -9.70 -4.56
N PHE A 224 13.96 -9.83 -4.30
CA PHE A 224 15.02 -9.83 -5.30
C PHE A 224 15.53 -11.24 -5.47
N ASP A 225 15.49 -11.75 -6.69
CA ASP A 225 15.86 -13.12 -7.04
C ASP A 225 16.75 -13.07 -8.29
N ASP A 226 17.83 -13.84 -8.30
CA ASP A 226 18.74 -13.90 -9.45
C ASP A 226 18.06 -14.45 -10.72
N SER A 227 16.99 -15.25 -10.55
CA SER A 227 16.23 -15.77 -11.70
C SER A 227 15.57 -14.66 -12.55
N THR A 228 15.28 -13.49 -11.96
CA THR A 228 14.73 -12.33 -12.66
C THR A 228 15.81 -11.32 -13.05
N LYS A 229 17.06 -11.52 -12.65
CA LYS A 229 18.18 -10.60 -12.80
C LYS A 229 17.94 -9.20 -12.21
N ASP A 230 17.08 -9.13 -11.20
CA ASP A 230 16.80 -7.90 -10.46
C ASP A 230 18.02 -7.42 -9.66
N PHE A 231 18.91 -8.36 -9.32
CA PHE A 231 20.22 -8.07 -8.73
C PHE A 231 21.32 -8.63 -9.61
N PRO A 232 22.05 -7.78 -10.34
CA PRO A 232 23.24 -8.24 -11.03
C PRO A 232 24.25 -8.75 -10.00
N SER A 233 24.67 -10.02 -10.15
CA SER A 233 25.64 -10.68 -9.27
C SER A 233 27.06 -10.09 -9.39
N ASP A 234 27.29 -9.25 -10.39
CA ASP A 234 28.56 -8.64 -10.75
C ASP A 234 28.63 -7.11 -10.45
N THR A 235 27.66 -6.58 -9.72
CA THR A 235 27.65 -5.14 -9.38
C THR A 235 28.79 -4.81 -8.42
N LYS A 236 29.75 -4.03 -8.93
CA LYS A 236 30.93 -3.58 -8.18
C LYS A 236 30.67 -2.14 -7.68
N PHE A 237 30.28 -1.97 -6.44
CA PHE A 237 30.31 -0.69 -5.77
C PHE A 237 31.62 -0.54 -5.02
N SER A 238 32.51 0.33 -5.50
CA SER A 238 33.80 0.50 -4.83
C SER A 238 33.84 1.70 -3.91
N GLN A 239 33.18 2.81 -4.25
CA GLN A 239 33.21 4.02 -3.44
C GLN A 239 31.91 4.83 -3.62
N VAL A 240 31.40 5.35 -2.50
CA VAL A 240 30.32 6.35 -2.48
C VAL A 240 30.88 7.59 -1.79
N GLY A 241 30.85 8.73 -2.48
CA GLY A 241 31.35 9.99 -1.95
C GLY A 241 30.27 11.07 -1.89
N ILE A 242 30.34 11.93 -0.89
CA ILE A 242 29.56 13.15 -0.82
C ILE A 242 30.48 14.31 -1.21
N VAL A 243 30.07 15.06 -2.22
CA VAL A 243 30.80 16.23 -2.73
C VAL A 243 30.03 17.50 -2.38
N LYS A 244 30.75 18.50 -1.84
CA LYS A 244 30.22 19.81 -1.52
C LYS A 244 30.71 20.84 -2.55
N ASN A 245 29.84 21.78 -2.89
CA ASN A 245 30.16 22.92 -3.76
C ASN A 245 30.79 22.52 -5.12
N PRO A 246 30.18 21.58 -5.90
CA PRO A 246 30.66 21.32 -7.25
C PRO A 246 30.53 22.59 -8.10
N THR A 247 31.38 22.76 -9.12
CA THR A 247 31.32 23.94 -10.01
C THR A 247 30.43 23.67 -11.22
N GLN A 248 29.81 24.71 -11.73
CA GLN A 248 28.99 24.66 -12.94
C GLN A 248 29.88 24.39 -14.16
N VAL A 249 29.40 23.55 -15.08
CA VAL A 249 30.12 23.24 -16.33
C VAL A 249 30.52 24.49 -17.10
N GLY A 250 31.79 24.54 -17.49
CA GLY A 250 32.36 25.63 -18.25
C GLY A 250 32.65 26.90 -17.44
N THR A 251 32.46 26.88 -16.13
CA THR A 251 32.74 28.01 -15.24
C THR A 251 33.50 27.56 -13.99
N ALA A 252 34.02 28.55 -13.23
CA ALA A 252 34.58 28.34 -11.89
C ALA A 252 33.55 28.59 -10.76
N ASN A 253 32.31 28.93 -11.10
CA ASN A 253 31.29 29.28 -10.11
C ASN A 253 30.73 28.01 -9.48
N THR A 254 30.44 28.05 -8.20
CA THR A 254 29.72 26.99 -7.51
C THR A 254 28.31 26.85 -8.08
N TYR A 255 27.89 25.61 -8.33
CA TYR A 255 26.55 25.33 -8.77
C TYR A 255 25.56 25.55 -7.60
N SER A 256 24.53 26.35 -7.84
CA SER A 256 23.60 26.81 -6.79
C SER A 256 22.17 26.24 -6.89
N GLU A 257 21.83 25.56 -7.98
CA GLU A 257 20.51 24.99 -8.13
C GLU A 257 20.33 23.74 -7.25
N PRO A 258 19.09 23.45 -6.77
CA PRO A 258 18.85 22.34 -5.86
C PRO A 258 18.96 20.96 -6.51
N THR A 259 18.85 20.88 -7.83
CA THR A 259 18.97 19.65 -8.60
C THR A 259 20.02 19.79 -9.67
N PHE A 260 20.86 18.79 -9.83
CA PHE A 260 21.88 18.77 -10.88
C PHE A 260 22.20 17.35 -11.34
N SER A 261 22.81 17.25 -12.51
CA SER A 261 23.27 15.97 -13.06
C SER A 261 24.73 16.07 -13.49
N SER A 262 25.54 15.10 -13.07
CA SER A 262 26.90 14.91 -13.58
C SER A 262 26.95 13.99 -14.81
N LEU A 263 25.80 13.56 -15.31
CA LEU A 263 25.65 12.63 -16.42
C LEU A 263 25.35 13.38 -17.72
N ASN A 264 25.86 12.85 -18.82
CA ASN A 264 25.39 13.25 -20.13
C ASN A 264 24.03 12.59 -20.41
N ALA A 265 23.26 13.16 -21.35
CA ALA A 265 21.99 12.58 -21.74
C ALA A 265 21.71 12.68 -23.24
N PHE A 266 20.87 11.75 -23.71
CA PHE A 266 20.23 11.79 -25.03
C PHE A 266 18.74 12.02 -24.88
N LYS A 267 18.16 12.76 -25.83
CA LYS A 267 16.73 12.77 -26.12
C LYS A 267 16.53 12.09 -27.46
N PHE A 268 15.69 11.04 -27.48
CA PHE A 268 15.43 10.27 -28.71
C PHE A 268 14.12 10.68 -29.37
N SER A 269 14.13 10.70 -30.69
CA SER A 269 12.94 10.84 -31.53
C SER A 269 12.24 9.49 -31.72
N THR A 270 13.02 8.48 -32.10
CA THR A 270 12.55 7.11 -32.34
C THR A 270 13.35 6.11 -31.53
N VAL A 271 12.65 5.08 -31.06
CA VAL A 271 13.23 3.99 -30.28
C VAL A 271 12.66 2.67 -30.81
N SER A 272 13.51 1.66 -30.93
CA SER A 272 13.17 0.30 -31.33
C SER A 272 14.02 -0.72 -30.56
N GLY A 273 13.60 -1.99 -30.55
CA GLY A 273 14.23 -3.05 -29.78
C GLY A 273 13.76 -3.06 -28.33
N ASP A 274 14.46 -3.80 -27.48
CA ASP A 274 14.18 -3.95 -26.08
C ASP A 274 14.69 -2.74 -25.27
N GLU A 275 14.15 -2.52 -24.09
CA GLU A 275 14.65 -1.46 -23.19
C GLU A 275 16.09 -1.74 -22.77
N PRO A 276 16.97 -0.71 -22.83
CA PRO A 276 18.37 -0.89 -22.44
C PRO A 276 18.48 -1.04 -20.92
N LYS A 277 19.40 -1.89 -20.49
CA LYS A 277 19.65 -2.12 -19.07
C LYS A 277 20.66 -1.12 -18.53
N VAL A 278 20.52 -0.77 -17.25
CA VAL A 278 21.53 0.01 -16.53
C VAL A 278 22.86 -0.75 -16.57
N GLY A 279 23.96 -0.02 -16.89
CA GLY A 279 25.28 -0.63 -17.08
C GLY A 279 25.53 -1.25 -18.45
N GLU A 280 24.52 -1.35 -19.32
CA GLU A 280 24.70 -1.81 -20.70
C GLU A 280 25.56 -0.82 -21.48
N ARG A 281 26.50 -1.37 -22.29
CA ARG A 281 27.28 -0.57 -23.20
C ARG A 281 26.45 -0.13 -24.40
N ILE A 282 26.56 1.16 -24.72
CA ILE A 282 25.92 1.76 -25.89
C ILE A 282 26.96 2.34 -26.84
N THR A 283 26.65 2.32 -28.12
CA THR A 283 27.58 2.74 -29.20
C THR A 283 26.88 3.61 -30.22
N GLN A 284 27.66 4.49 -30.88
CA GLN A 284 27.25 5.26 -32.04
C GLN A 284 28.40 5.26 -33.05
N ILE A 285 28.11 4.95 -34.31
CA ILE A 285 29.05 5.18 -35.41
C ILE A 285 29.01 6.64 -35.78
N LEU A 286 30.13 7.33 -35.61
CA LEU A 286 30.27 8.76 -35.92
C LEU A 286 30.43 9.02 -37.41
N ALA A 287 30.25 10.25 -37.85
CA ALA A 287 30.46 10.64 -39.24
C ALA A 287 31.92 10.39 -39.71
N SER A 288 32.88 10.39 -38.77
CA SER A 288 34.28 10.04 -39.00
C SER A 288 34.54 8.55 -39.21
N GLY A 289 33.51 7.67 -39.08
CA GLY A 289 33.65 6.22 -39.05
C GLY A 289 34.16 5.66 -37.71
N ARG A 290 34.47 6.49 -36.74
CA ARG A 290 34.84 6.09 -35.38
C ARG A 290 33.59 5.70 -34.57
N ILE A 291 33.79 4.99 -33.47
CA ILE A 291 32.69 4.56 -32.58
C ILE A 291 32.80 5.29 -31.26
N ALA A 292 31.78 6.06 -30.91
CA ALA A 292 31.60 6.58 -29.57
C ALA A 292 30.95 5.51 -28.68
N GLN A 293 31.40 5.42 -27.41
CA GLN A 293 30.93 4.43 -26.46
C GLN A 293 30.64 5.06 -25.10
N ALA A 294 29.65 4.50 -24.40
CA ALA A 294 29.29 4.85 -23.03
C ALA A 294 28.52 3.69 -22.38
N TYR A 295 28.17 3.85 -21.10
CA TYR A 295 27.30 2.96 -20.36
C TYR A 295 25.99 3.67 -19.98
N VAL A 296 24.88 2.93 -20.04
CA VAL A 296 23.58 3.41 -19.64
C VAL A 296 23.55 3.64 -18.13
N ALA A 297 23.20 4.83 -17.69
CA ALA A 297 22.93 5.14 -16.29
C ALA A 297 21.44 5.02 -15.94
N SER A 298 20.57 5.51 -16.84
CA SER A 298 19.12 5.35 -16.74
C SER A 298 18.46 5.59 -18.08
N TYR A 299 17.28 5.00 -18.29
CA TYR A 299 16.46 5.25 -19.46
C TYR A 299 15.01 5.45 -19.02
N ASP A 300 14.40 6.51 -19.48
CA ASP A 300 12.99 6.80 -19.29
C ASP A 300 12.26 6.65 -20.65
N LYS A 301 11.40 5.67 -20.70
CA LYS A 301 10.64 5.29 -21.89
C LYS A 301 9.63 6.36 -22.31
N ASP A 302 8.99 7.01 -21.33
CA ASP A 302 7.91 7.96 -21.58
C ASP A 302 8.46 9.25 -22.17
N THR A 303 9.53 9.76 -21.61
CA THR A 303 10.21 10.96 -22.12
C THR A 303 11.22 10.64 -23.21
N LYS A 304 11.58 9.37 -23.40
CA LYS A 304 12.65 8.90 -24.30
C LYS A 304 13.98 9.60 -24.00
N VAL A 305 14.29 9.76 -22.73
CA VAL A 305 15.57 10.33 -22.26
C VAL A 305 16.43 9.23 -21.69
N MET A 306 17.67 9.14 -22.16
CA MET A 306 18.68 8.24 -21.64
C MET A 306 19.81 9.06 -21.04
N LYS A 307 20.12 8.80 -19.77
CA LYS A 307 21.35 9.32 -19.13
C LYS A 307 22.45 8.28 -19.26
N TYR A 308 23.67 8.73 -19.49
CA TYR A 308 24.82 7.85 -19.69
C TYR A 308 26.08 8.38 -19.04
N PHE A 309 27.01 7.50 -18.76
CA PHE A 309 28.33 7.83 -18.24
C PHE A 309 29.43 7.15 -19.05
N ARG A 310 30.63 7.68 -18.92
CA ARG A 310 31.85 7.11 -19.48
C ARG A 310 32.86 6.96 -18.37
N ASP A 311 33.55 5.85 -18.36
CA ASP A 311 34.64 5.62 -17.42
C ASP A 311 35.92 5.21 -18.15
N ARG A 312 36.98 5.01 -17.40
CA ARG A 312 38.26 4.62 -17.95
C ARG A 312 38.27 3.22 -18.55
N SER A 313 37.34 2.36 -18.19
CA SER A 313 37.27 0.99 -18.71
C SER A 313 37.04 0.96 -20.21
N LEU A 314 36.38 1.98 -20.76
CA LEU A 314 36.15 2.12 -22.20
C LEU A 314 37.46 2.30 -22.98
N ASN A 315 38.52 2.77 -22.34
CA ASN A 315 39.83 2.92 -22.96
C ASN A 315 40.54 1.55 -23.22
N PHE A 316 40.05 0.51 -22.56
CA PHE A 316 40.62 -0.83 -22.61
C PHE A 316 39.66 -1.88 -23.18
N THR A 317 38.49 -1.45 -23.64
CA THR A 317 37.51 -2.35 -24.26
C THR A 317 38.01 -2.83 -25.62
N THR A 318 37.94 -4.14 -25.85
CA THR A 318 38.14 -4.71 -27.17
C THR A 318 37.15 -4.17 -28.16
N PRO A 319 37.54 -3.84 -29.40
CA PRO A 319 36.60 -3.38 -30.41
C PRO A 319 35.43 -4.34 -30.64
N LEU A 320 34.27 -3.76 -30.95
CA LEU A 320 33.13 -4.51 -31.44
C LEU A 320 33.56 -5.23 -32.73
N ASN A 321 33.70 -6.24 -33.11
CA ASN A 321 34.08 -6.92 -34.36
C ASN A 321 35.49 -7.46 -34.43
N ASP A 322 36.09 -7.87 -33.33
CA ASP A 322 37.40 -8.49 -33.33
C ASP A 322 38.51 -7.64 -33.99
N GLN A 323 38.29 -6.33 -34.02
CA GLN A 323 39.29 -5.43 -34.60
C GLN A 323 40.37 -5.13 -33.57
N THR A 324 41.57 -4.94 -34.04
CA THR A 324 42.73 -4.58 -33.20
C THR A 324 42.69 -3.13 -32.73
N ASP A 325 41.71 -2.31 -33.20
CA ASP A 325 41.57 -0.92 -32.83
C ASP A 325 40.65 -0.74 -31.63
N TYR A 326 41.03 0.07 -30.69
CA TYR A 326 40.18 0.52 -29.59
C TYR A 326 39.23 1.59 -30.10
N THR A 327 38.04 1.17 -30.55
CA THR A 327 37.01 2.08 -31.04
C THR A 327 36.44 2.91 -29.89
N GLY A 328 36.26 4.20 -30.11
CA GLY A 328 35.84 5.14 -29.07
C GLY A 328 37.00 5.86 -28.38
N ILE A 329 38.25 5.51 -28.68
CA ILE A 329 39.45 6.18 -28.18
C ILE A 329 40.03 7.05 -29.29
N SER A 330 40.37 8.31 -28.99
CA SER A 330 41.13 9.16 -29.89
C SER A 330 42.60 8.75 -29.91
N THR A 331 43.37 9.14 -30.93
CA THR A 331 44.82 8.98 -31.00
C THR A 331 45.57 9.61 -29.85
N SER A 332 44.93 10.54 -29.11
CA SER A 332 45.44 11.16 -27.88
C SER A 332 44.95 10.46 -26.59
N GLY A 333 44.30 9.33 -26.69
CA GLY A 333 43.77 8.57 -25.54
C GLY A 333 42.42 9.09 -24.98
N ALA A 334 41.81 10.07 -25.65
CA ALA A 334 40.49 10.61 -25.26
C ALA A 334 39.35 9.77 -25.86
N ILE A 335 38.26 9.55 -25.09
CA ILE A 335 37.06 8.86 -25.55
C ILE A 335 36.30 9.77 -26.53
N TYR A 336 35.88 9.24 -27.69
CA TYR A 336 35.09 9.98 -28.67
C TYR A 336 33.74 10.39 -28.10
N SER A 337 33.35 11.63 -28.40
CA SER A 337 32.04 12.17 -28.04
C SER A 337 30.97 11.70 -29.01
N PHE A 338 29.78 11.47 -28.50
CA PHE A 338 28.61 11.25 -29.34
C PHE A 338 28.25 12.49 -30.15
N GLU A 339 27.69 12.28 -31.32
CA GLU A 339 27.26 13.33 -32.25
C GLU A 339 25.75 13.41 -32.34
N SER A 340 25.22 14.63 -32.43
CA SER A 340 23.84 14.86 -32.83
C SER A 340 23.69 14.56 -34.33
N SER A 341 23.40 13.32 -34.65
CA SER A 341 23.31 12.85 -36.05
C SER A 341 22.17 11.83 -36.19
N SER A 342 21.88 11.43 -37.42
CA SER A 342 20.92 10.39 -37.77
C SER A 342 21.43 8.98 -37.45
N ASN A 343 22.70 8.82 -37.12
CA ASN A 343 23.27 7.52 -36.75
C ASN A 343 22.74 7.05 -35.41
N ALA A 344 22.15 5.87 -35.40
CA ALA A 344 21.50 5.36 -34.20
C ALA A 344 22.46 5.04 -33.06
N ILE A 345 22.01 5.29 -31.86
CA ILE A 345 22.59 4.74 -30.62
C ILE A 345 22.12 3.30 -30.52
N LYS A 346 23.04 2.37 -30.33
CA LYS A 346 22.75 0.93 -30.22
C LYS A 346 23.21 0.38 -28.88
N GLY A 347 22.38 -0.45 -28.26
CA GLY A 347 22.73 -1.24 -27.09
C GLY A 347 23.41 -2.55 -27.51
N ASP A 348 24.31 -3.01 -26.67
CA ASP A 348 25.16 -4.17 -26.95
C ASP A 348 24.44 -5.50 -26.68
N SER A 349 23.53 -5.54 -25.72
CA SER A 349 22.86 -6.76 -25.26
C SER A 349 21.35 -6.77 -25.40
N SER A 350 20.72 -5.60 -25.50
CA SER A 350 19.24 -5.45 -25.51
C SER A 350 18.63 -5.32 -26.91
N ASN A 351 19.42 -5.38 -27.99
CA ASN A 351 18.97 -4.98 -29.33
C ASN A 351 18.38 -3.57 -29.43
N PHE A 352 18.60 -2.75 -28.40
CA PHE A 352 18.16 -1.36 -28.38
C PHE A 352 18.75 -0.58 -29.54
N SER A 353 17.90 0.18 -30.23
CA SER A 353 18.34 1.07 -31.29
C SER A 353 17.46 2.33 -31.27
N ALA A 354 18.08 3.49 -31.14
CA ALA A 354 17.38 4.77 -31.04
C ALA A 354 18.06 5.87 -31.83
N SER A 355 17.27 6.74 -32.44
CA SER A 355 17.77 7.93 -33.13
C SER A 355 17.67 9.15 -32.23
N ILE A 356 18.73 9.94 -32.18
CA ILE A 356 18.74 11.21 -31.45
C ILE A 356 17.73 12.17 -32.08
N ASP A 357 16.98 12.89 -31.25
CA ASP A 357 16.08 13.96 -31.67
C ASP A 357 16.89 15.24 -31.94
N THR A 358 17.48 15.33 -33.12
CA THR A 358 18.34 16.45 -33.52
C THR A 358 17.61 17.80 -33.58
N ALA A 359 16.29 17.80 -33.61
CA ALA A 359 15.47 19.01 -33.57
C ALA A 359 15.14 19.46 -32.14
N PHE A 360 15.32 18.60 -31.14
CA PHE A 360 14.96 18.91 -29.77
C PHE A 360 16.02 19.78 -29.09
N SER A 361 15.59 20.96 -28.68
CA SER A 361 16.40 21.88 -27.84
C SER A 361 15.49 22.49 -26.79
N GLY A 362 15.89 22.41 -25.52
CA GLY A 362 15.10 22.90 -24.39
C GLY A 362 15.14 21.97 -23.19
N ILE A 363 14.35 22.33 -22.17
CA ILE A 363 14.28 21.61 -20.90
C ILE A 363 12.97 20.83 -20.71
N THR A 364 11.94 21.13 -21.48
CA THR A 364 10.61 20.52 -21.34
C THR A 364 10.23 19.68 -22.54
N THR A 365 9.51 18.59 -22.31
CA THR A 365 8.91 17.75 -23.35
C THR A 365 7.42 17.52 -23.07
N ASN A 366 6.66 17.17 -24.12
CA ASN A 366 5.23 16.86 -24.00
C ASN A 366 4.93 15.52 -24.71
N PRO A 367 5.27 14.38 -24.11
CA PRO A 367 5.15 13.09 -24.76
C PRO A 367 3.72 12.68 -25.10
N THR A 368 2.75 13.13 -24.31
CA THR A 368 1.32 12.77 -24.45
C THR A 368 0.48 13.87 -25.11
N GLY A 369 1.07 15.02 -25.43
CA GLY A 369 0.36 16.17 -25.97
C GLY A 369 -0.47 16.96 -24.97
N THR A 370 -0.59 16.50 -23.72
CA THR A 370 -1.46 17.10 -22.71
C THR A 370 -0.71 17.69 -21.51
N LYS A 371 0.50 17.22 -21.23
CA LYS A 371 1.27 17.67 -20.05
C LYS A 371 2.73 17.93 -20.41
N LEU A 372 3.19 19.13 -20.06
CA LEU A 372 4.62 19.48 -20.11
C LEU A 372 5.34 18.77 -18.95
N ILE A 373 6.43 18.09 -19.27
CA ILE A 373 7.33 17.44 -18.32
C ILE A 373 8.66 18.18 -18.37
N ASP A 374 9.12 18.68 -17.24
CA ASP A 374 10.44 19.23 -17.06
C ASP A 374 11.45 18.06 -16.94
N LEU A 375 12.45 18.05 -17.81
CA LEU A 375 13.47 17.01 -17.87
C LEU A 375 14.61 17.23 -16.85
N GLY A 376 14.62 18.36 -16.17
CA GLY A 376 15.64 18.73 -15.18
C GLY A 376 17.01 19.05 -15.77
N ILE A 377 17.18 18.92 -17.10
CA ILE A 377 18.43 19.22 -17.82
C ILE A 377 18.10 19.84 -19.17
N THR A 378 18.96 20.76 -19.63
CA THR A 378 18.78 21.43 -20.93
C THR A 378 19.43 20.64 -22.04
N PHE A 379 18.70 20.42 -23.11
CA PHE A 379 19.17 19.77 -24.32
C PHE A 379 19.48 20.79 -25.43
N SER A 380 20.46 20.46 -26.23
CA SER A 380 20.76 21.13 -27.50
C SER A 380 20.91 20.07 -28.59
N ASN A 381 20.05 20.13 -29.61
CA ASN A 381 20.03 19.16 -30.70
C ASN A 381 19.99 17.69 -30.21
N GLY A 382 19.17 17.41 -29.16
CA GLY A 382 19.00 16.09 -28.59
C GLY A 382 20.12 15.59 -27.68
N LEU A 383 21.14 16.40 -27.45
CA LEU A 383 22.25 16.09 -26.54
C LEU A 383 22.22 17.03 -25.32
N SER A 384 22.58 16.50 -24.15
CA SER A 384 22.77 17.28 -22.96
C SER A 384 24.11 16.95 -22.32
N ASN A 385 24.83 17.99 -21.90
CA ASN A 385 26.06 17.89 -21.13
C ASN A 385 25.74 17.85 -19.63
N PRO A 386 26.68 17.34 -18.80
CA PRO A 386 26.57 17.49 -17.35
C PRO A 386 26.45 18.97 -16.96
N GLU A 387 25.67 19.22 -15.91
CA GLU A 387 25.51 20.59 -15.38
C GLU A 387 26.67 20.98 -14.47
N ILE A 388 27.38 20.00 -13.92
CA ILE A 388 28.55 20.22 -13.07
C ILE A 388 29.82 19.69 -13.72
N ASN A 389 30.94 20.31 -13.43
CA ASN A 389 32.26 19.82 -13.81
C ASN A 389 32.62 18.58 -13.03
N LYS A 390 32.92 17.47 -13.72
CA LYS A 390 33.39 16.24 -13.08
C LYS A 390 34.72 16.49 -12.36
N GLY A 391 34.81 15.99 -11.13
CA GLY A 391 36.00 16.15 -10.31
C GLY A 391 36.16 17.54 -9.66
N SER A 392 35.12 18.39 -9.73
CA SER A 392 35.07 19.66 -9.01
C SER A 392 34.39 19.49 -7.64
N GLY A 393 34.56 20.52 -6.79
CA GLY A 393 34.04 20.54 -5.44
C GLY A 393 34.96 19.88 -4.42
N GLU A 394 34.51 19.84 -3.18
CA GLU A 394 35.22 19.29 -2.04
C GLU A 394 34.58 18.00 -1.57
N ILE A 395 35.39 16.93 -1.45
CA ILE A 395 34.89 15.64 -0.94
C ILE A 395 34.78 15.74 0.58
N VAL A 396 33.56 15.67 1.08
CA VAL A 396 33.24 15.75 2.53
C VAL A 396 33.24 14.37 3.19
N TYR A 397 32.87 13.34 2.45
CA TYR A 397 32.76 11.99 2.96
C TYR A 397 33.01 10.97 1.84
N ILE A 398 33.71 9.89 2.16
CA ILE A 398 33.90 8.72 1.28
C ILE A 398 33.59 7.47 2.08
N ASP A 399 32.70 6.64 1.55
CA ASP A 399 32.44 5.28 2.03
C ASP A 399 33.06 4.29 1.04
N ASN A 400 34.06 3.56 1.50
CA ASN A 400 34.67 2.48 0.75
C ASN A 400 33.94 1.18 1.03
N ARG A 401 33.11 0.74 0.10
CA ARG A 401 32.39 -0.54 0.23
C ARG A 401 33.15 -1.64 -0.48
N PRO A 402 33.38 -2.78 0.21
CA PRO A 402 33.95 -3.95 -0.43
C PRO A 402 33.02 -4.45 -1.53
N LEU A 403 33.60 -5.14 -2.51
CA LEU A 403 32.84 -5.85 -3.53
C LEU A 403 31.91 -6.85 -2.86
N ILE A 404 30.62 -6.74 -3.12
CA ILE A 404 29.63 -7.72 -2.69
C ILE A 404 29.52 -8.74 -3.83
N ALA A 405 30.12 -9.91 -3.62
CA ALA A 405 29.85 -11.06 -4.48
C ALA A 405 28.57 -11.72 -3.98
N ARG A 406 27.58 -11.82 -4.83
CA ARG A 406 26.32 -12.53 -4.53
C ARG A 406 26.39 -13.95 -5.09
N ASN A 407 25.81 -14.88 -4.36
CA ASN A 407 25.61 -16.23 -4.87
C ASN A 407 24.44 -16.20 -5.86
N GLU A 408 24.55 -16.92 -6.98
CA GLU A 408 23.50 -17.04 -8.00
C GLU A 408 22.16 -17.59 -7.47
N ARG A 409 22.16 -18.18 -6.27
CA ARG A 409 20.95 -18.69 -5.61
C ARG A 409 20.47 -17.81 -4.46
N GLN A 410 21.09 -16.67 -4.26
CA GLN A 410 20.72 -15.77 -3.17
C GLN A 410 19.38 -15.12 -3.49
N LYS A 411 18.48 -15.11 -2.46
CA LYS A 411 17.21 -14.39 -2.47
C LYS A 411 17.24 -13.38 -1.35
N GLU A 412 16.74 -12.21 -1.61
CA GLU A 412 16.59 -11.15 -0.61
C GLU A 412 15.15 -10.69 -0.56
N ASP A 413 14.58 -10.72 0.64
CA ASP A 413 13.27 -10.20 0.93
C ASP A 413 13.43 -8.90 1.71
N VAL A 414 12.90 -7.82 1.15
CA VAL A 414 12.87 -6.51 1.80
C VAL A 414 11.43 -6.21 2.20
N LYS A 415 11.21 -6.01 3.50
CA LYS A 415 9.92 -5.59 4.05
C LYS A 415 10.09 -4.18 4.62
N ILE A 416 9.27 -3.26 4.16
CA ILE A 416 9.28 -1.87 4.62
C ILE A 416 7.89 -1.55 5.15
N ILE A 417 7.82 -1.00 6.35
CA ILE A 417 6.59 -0.51 6.96
C ILE A 417 6.71 1.01 7.03
N LEU A 418 5.79 1.70 6.37
CA LEU A 418 5.67 3.15 6.41
C LEU A 418 4.48 3.51 7.29
N GLU A 419 4.69 4.39 8.25
CA GLU A 419 3.66 4.97 9.12
C GLU A 419 3.39 6.41 8.68
N PHE A 420 2.10 6.79 8.58
CA PHE A 420 1.64 8.10 8.10
C PHE A 420 0.87 8.85 9.18
#